data_9969c7a337bc28b25c877ddbc2ec7a7e
#
_entry.id   9969c7a337bc28b25c877ddbc2ec7a7e
#
_cell.length_a   1.000
_cell.length_b   1.000
_cell.length_c   1.000
_cell.angle_alpha   90.00
_cell.angle_beta   90.00
_cell.angle_gamma   90.00
#
_symmetry.space_group_name_H-M   'P 1'
#
loop_
_entity.id
_entity.type
_entity.pdbx_description
1 polymer ?
#
loop_
_entity_poly.entity_id
_entity_poly.type
_entity_poly.pdbx_seq_one_letter_code
_entity_poly.pdbx_strand_id
1 'polypeptide(L)'
;MGVSLIEDVKPISYIKSHAAEVIKQINERRSPMVITQNGEARGVMMDIKTYQDMTDALVMMKLLERSEADITAGATKGHDAVFDELREKMTLHG
;
A
#
# COMPACT_ATOMS: atom_id res chain seq x y z
N MET A 1 15.02 17.78 -5.15
CA MET A 1 15.08 16.86 -4.09
C MET A 1 13.87 15.96 -4.07
N GLY A 2 14.12 14.76 -4.33
CA GLY A 2 13.05 13.82 -4.22
C GLY A 2 12.62 13.72 -2.78
N VAL A 3 11.36 13.80 -2.54
CA VAL A 3 10.85 13.47 -1.24
C VAL A 3 10.99 11.99 -1.10
N SER A 4 11.89 11.55 -0.25
CA SER A 4 12.00 10.14 0.04
C SER A 4 10.89 9.78 1.01
N LEU A 5 9.95 9.00 0.54
CA LEU A 5 8.91 8.46 1.40
C LEU A 5 9.44 7.29 2.21
N ILE A 6 10.61 6.81 1.85
CA ILE A 6 11.25 5.68 2.51
C ILE A 6 12.41 6.22 3.33
N GLU A 7 12.24 6.26 4.63
CA GLU A 7 13.24 6.78 5.54
C GLU A 7 14.13 5.71 6.15
N ASP A 8 13.61 4.49 6.27
CA ASP A 8 14.31 3.41 6.94
C ASP A 8 14.57 2.24 6.02
N VAL A 9 15.77 1.73 6.10
CA VAL A 9 16.17 0.50 5.41
C VAL A 9 16.80 -0.39 6.47
N LYS A 10 16.24 -1.59 6.64
CA LYS A 10 16.72 -2.53 7.66
C LYS A 10 16.88 -3.93 7.08
N PRO A 11 17.89 -4.68 7.51
CA PRO A 11 18.02 -6.06 7.08
C PRO A 11 16.97 -6.95 7.73
N ILE A 12 16.64 -8.04 7.06
CA ILE A 12 15.63 -8.98 7.56
C ILE A 12 15.97 -9.52 8.95
N SER A 13 17.26 -9.68 9.23
CA SER A 13 17.69 -10.15 10.55
C SER A 13 17.29 -9.19 11.66
N TYR A 14 17.37 -7.89 11.40
CA TYR A 14 16.92 -6.88 12.35
C TYR A 14 15.42 -6.98 12.57
N ILE A 15 14.67 -7.12 11.49
CA ILE A 15 13.20 -7.23 11.54
C ILE A 15 12.79 -8.42 12.40
N LYS A 16 13.44 -9.57 12.19
CA LYS A 16 13.14 -10.77 12.95
C LYS A 16 13.37 -10.60 14.45
N SER A 17 14.45 -9.90 14.80
CA SER A 17 14.82 -9.70 16.20
C SER A 17 13.98 -8.62 16.87
N HIS A 18 13.44 -7.69 16.12
CA HIS A 18 12.77 -6.51 16.66
C HIS A 18 11.38 -6.30 16.07
N ALA A 19 10.67 -7.39 15.75
CA ALA A 19 9.41 -7.32 15.02
C ALA A 19 8.38 -6.39 15.67
N ALA A 20 8.15 -6.55 16.96
CA ALA A 20 7.15 -5.75 17.66
C ALA A 20 7.54 -4.27 17.68
N GLU A 21 8.80 -3.99 17.88
CA GLU A 21 9.33 -2.63 17.90
C GLU A 21 9.22 -1.97 16.53
N VAL A 22 9.52 -2.74 15.48
CA VAL A 22 9.43 -2.27 14.11
C VAL A 22 7.98 -1.93 13.76
N ILE A 23 7.05 -2.79 14.12
CA ILE A 23 5.63 -2.54 13.87
C ILE A 23 5.16 -1.27 14.56
N LYS A 24 5.58 -1.09 15.81
CA LYS A 24 5.26 0.12 16.55
C LYS A 24 5.81 1.35 15.83
N GLN A 25 7.05 1.29 15.40
CA GLN A 25 7.72 2.39 14.74
C GLN A 25 7.04 2.79 13.43
N ILE A 26 6.71 1.82 12.58
CA ILE A 26 6.05 2.13 11.32
C ILE A 26 4.64 2.69 11.54
N ASN A 27 3.95 2.27 12.58
CA ASN A 27 2.64 2.82 12.91
C ASN A 27 2.73 4.25 13.43
N GLU A 28 3.74 4.57 14.19
CA GLU A 28 3.94 5.91 14.70
C GLU A 28 4.38 6.89 13.62
N ARG A 29 5.32 6.46 12.80
CA ARG A 29 5.90 7.32 11.77
C ARG A 29 5.09 7.39 10.48
N ARG A 30 4.25 6.39 10.26
CA ARG A 30 3.48 6.30 9.01
C ARG A 30 4.36 6.35 7.78
N SER A 31 5.53 5.72 7.88
CA SER A 31 6.53 5.71 6.82
C SER A 31 6.94 4.28 6.51
N PRO A 32 7.00 3.91 5.23
CA PRO A 32 7.41 2.56 4.86
C PRO A 32 8.86 2.27 5.23
N MET A 33 9.13 1.01 5.51
CA MET A 33 10.48 0.53 5.80
C MET A 33 10.86 -0.50 4.75
N VAL A 34 12.02 -0.33 4.15
CA VAL A 34 12.53 -1.28 3.16
C VAL A 34 13.27 -2.39 3.90
N ILE A 35 12.94 -3.62 3.54
CA ILE A 35 13.58 -4.81 4.12
C ILE A 35 14.59 -5.34 3.11
N THR A 36 15.82 -5.50 3.56
CA THR A 36 16.88 -6.03 2.72
C THR A 36 17.22 -7.46 3.12
N GLN A 37 17.71 -8.21 2.15
CA GLN A 37 18.24 -9.56 2.38
C GLN A 37 19.46 -9.71 1.48
N ASN A 38 20.57 -10.09 2.07
CA ASN A 38 21.84 -10.19 1.35
C ASN A 38 22.22 -8.90 0.63
N GLY A 39 21.94 -7.78 1.27
CA GLY A 39 22.26 -6.46 0.73
C GLY A 39 21.34 -5.95 -0.36
N GLU A 40 20.28 -6.68 -0.66
CA GLU A 40 19.33 -6.29 -1.70
C GLU A 40 17.96 -6.00 -1.10
N ALA A 41 17.31 -4.95 -1.61
CA ALA A 41 15.95 -4.64 -1.21
C ALA A 41 15.02 -5.75 -1.68
N ARG A 42 14.32 -6.38 -0.76
CA ARG A 42 13.44 -7.52 -1.07
C ARG A 42 11.99 -7.27 -0.75
N GLY A 43 11.70 -6.33 0.12
CA GLY A 43 10.33 -6.09 0.51
C GLY A 43 10.16 -4.75 1.21
N VAL A 44 8.91 -4.46 1.51
CA VAL A 44 8.54 -3.22 2.19
C VAL A 44 7.57 -3.56 3.31
N MET A 45 7.76 -2.95 4.47
CA MET A 45 6.80 -3.00 5.57
C MET A 45 6.19 -1.61 5.74
N MET A 46 4.90 -1.55 5.92
CA MET A 46 4.25 -0.30 6.22
C MET A 46 3.03 -0.53 7.09
N ASP A 47 2.56 0.51 7.75
CA ASP A 47 1.35 0.42 8.56
C ASP A 47 0.14 0.25 7.64
N ILE A 48 -0.90 -0.40 8.18
CA ILE A 48 -2.09 -0.73 7.38
C ILE A 48 -2.81 0.51 6.88
N LYS A 49 -2.82 1.59 7.64
CA LYS A 49 -3.51 2.81 7.22
C LYS A 49 -2.85 3.43 6.00
N THR A 50 -1.52 3.50 5.99
CA THR A 50 -0.78 4.01 4.84
C THR A 50 -1.04 3.13 3.61
N TYR A 51 -1.03 1.82 3.79
CA TYR A 51 -1.32 0.89 2.71
C TYR A 51 -2.72 1.10 2.16
N GLN A 52 -3.72 1.23 3.04
CA GLN A 52 -5.09 1.47 2.62
C GLN A 52 -5.24 2.79 1.87
N ASP A 53 -4.59 3.83 2.36
CA ASP A 53 -4.62 5.13 1.70
C ASP A 53 -4.02 5.05 0.30
N MET A 54 -2.93 4.30 0.14
CA MET A 54 -2.31 4.09 -1.15
C MET A 54 -3.21 3.32 -2.11
N THR A 55 -3.82 2.25 -1.64
CA THR A 55 -4.71 1.45 -2.49
C THR A 55 -5.96 2.24 -2.87
N ASP A 56 -6.50 3.02 -1.94
CA ASP A 56 -7.65 3.88 -2.22
C ASP A 56 -7.30 4.91 -3.29
N ALA A 57 -6.13 5.50 -3.21
CA ALA A 57 -5.65 6.46 -4.19
C ALA A 57 -5.52 5.82 -5.58
N LEU A 58 -4.98 4.61 -5.63
CA LEU A 58 -4.85 3.87 -6.89
C LEU A 58 -6.20 3.54 -7.50
N VAL A 59 -7.14 3.14 -6.67
CA VAL A 59 -8.50 2.86 -7.14
C VAL A 59 -9.13 4.13 -7.69
N MET A 60 -8.98 5.23 -6.98
CA MET A 60 -9.52 6.52 -7.40
C MET A 60 -8.96 6.94 -8.75
N MET A 61 -7.66 6.79 -8.95
CA MET A 61 -7.03 7.09 -10.23
C MET A 61 -7.57 6.23 -11.35
N LYS A 62 -7.76 4.94 -11.11
CA LYS A 62 -8.32 4.02 -12.10
C LYS A 62 -9.75 4.36 -12.43
N LEU A 63 -10.52 4.76 -11.44
CA LEU A 63 -11.91 5.17 -11.66
C LEU A 63 -11.99 6.43 -12.50
N LEU A 64 -11.10 7.37 -12.28
CA LEU A 64 -11.05 8.60 -13.06
C LEU A 64 -10.67 8.31 -14.52
N GLU A 65 -9.71 7.43 -14.74
CA GLU A 65 -9.36 7.00 -16.10
C GLU A 65 -10.53 6.36 -16.80
N ARG A 66 -11.21 5.44 -16.13
CA ARG A 66 -12.39 4.77 -16.69
C ARG A 66 -13.52 5.74 -16.93
N SER A 67 -13.67 6.70 -16.02
CA SER A 67 -14.72 7.70 -16.12
C SER A 67 -14.62 8.48 -17.43
N GLU A 68 -13.43 8.85 -17.83
CA GLU A 68 -13.22 9.53 -19.10
C GLU A 68 -13.59 8.66 -20.29
N ALA A 69 -13.25 7.39 -20.22
CA ALA A 69 -13.55 6.44 -21.28
C ALA A 69 -15.00 6.00 -21.28
N ASP A 70 -15.60 5.86 -20.11
CA ASP A 70 -16.90 5.25 -19.92
C ASP A 70 -18.06 6.24 -19.82
N ILE A 71 -17.80 7.52 -19.78
CA ILE A 71 -18.86 8.53 -19.73
C ILE A 71 -19.83 8.32 -20.88
N THR A 72 -19.31 7.98 -22.05
CA THR A 72 -20.14 7.73 -23.23
C THR A 72 -20.83 6.38 -23.17
N ALA A 73 -20.31 5.44 -22.42
CA ALA A 73 -20.86 4.10 -22.31
C ALA A 73 -21.82 3.94 -21.14
N GLY A 74 -21.85 4.90 -20.23
CA GLY A 74 -22.73 4.84 -19.07
C GLY A 74 -22.40 3.70 -18.11
N ALA A 75 -21.17 3.25 -18.09
CA ALA A 75 -20.78 2.08 -17.33
C ALA A 75 -20.42 2.43 -15.88
N THR A 76 -21.39 2.95 -15.14
CA THR A 76 -21.15 3.30 -13.73
C THR A 76 -21.12 2.09 -12.82
N LYS A 77 -21.65 0.96 -13.26
CA LYS A 77 -21.69 -0.27 -12.45
C LYS A 77 -20.32 -0.86 -12.16
N GLY A 78 -19.35 -0.55 -12.98
CA GLY A 78 -18.00 -1.05 -12.79
C GLY A 78 -17.30 -0.52 -11.55
N HIS A 79 -17.72 0.63 -11.07
CA HIS A 79 -17.12 1.27 -9.91
C HIS A 79 -17.32 0.44 -8.63
N ASP A 80 -18.57 0.07 -8.38
CA ASP A 80 -18.91 -0.69 -7.19
C ASP A 80 -18.24 -2.06 -7.21
N ALA A 81 -18.19 -2.69 -8.37
CA ALA A 81 -17.55 -3.98 -8.50
C ALA A 81 -16.06 -3.93 -8.17
N VAL A 82 -15.37 -2.88 -8.61
CA VAL A 82 -13.95 -2.72 -8.33
C VAL A 82 -13.70 -2.50 -6.85
N PHE A 83 -14.49 -1.65 -6.22
CA PHE A 83 -14.36 -1.41 -4.78
C PHE A 83 -14.66 -2.66 -3.97
N ASP A 84 -15.71 -3.38 -4.32
CA ASP A 84 -16.08 -4.61 -3.62
C ASP A 84 -15.00 -5.66 -3.76
N GLU A 85 -14.44 -5.81 -4.94
CA GLU A 85 -13.37 -6.74 -5.20
C GLU A 85 -12.13 -6.44 -4.36
N LEU A 86 -11.76 -5.17 -4.27
CA LEU A 86 -10.63 -4.76 -3.47
C LEU A 86 -10.88 -4.97 -1.99
N ARG A 87 -12.08 -4.66 -1.52
CA ARG A 87 -12.45 -4.89 -0.12
C ARG A 87 -12.41 -6.36 0.25
N GLU A 88 -12.90 -7.21 -0.62
CA GLU A 88 -12.85 -8.65 -0.40
C GLU A 88 -11.41 -9.13 -0.29
N LYS A 89 -10.55 -8.70 -1.18
CA LYS A 89 -9.14 -9.08 -1.14
C LYS A 89 -8.47 -8.61 0.13
N MET A 90 -8.75 -7.40 0.56
CA MET A 90 -8.18 -6.87 1.79
C MET A 90 -8.69 -7.62 3.01
N THR A 91 -9.96 -7.99 3.02
CA THR A 91 -10.55 -8.75 4.11
C THR A 91 -9.98 -10.15 4.19
N LEU A 92 -9.77 -10.79 3.04
CA LEU A 92 -9.22 -12.14 2.98
C LEU A 92 -7.76 -12.19 3.44
N HIS A 93 -7.03 -11.13 3.24
CA HIS A 93 -5.61 -11.07 3.58
C HIS A 93 -5.35 -10.37 4.91
N GLY A 94 -6.35 -9.75 5.44
CA GLY A 94 -6.25 -9.08 6.72
C GLY A 94 -6.49 -10.06 7.84
#